data_da3ac75ec0e39088a9ce523c73054228
#
_entry.id   da3ac75ec0e39088a9ce523c73054228
#
_cell.length_a   1.000
_cell.length_b   1.000
_cell.length_c   1.000
_cell.angle_alpha   90.00
_cell.angle_beta   90.00
_cell.angle_gamma   90.00
#
_symmetry.space_group_name_H-M   'P 1'
#
loop_
_entity.id
_entity.type
_entity.pdbx_description
1 polymer ?
#
loop_
_entity_poly.entity_id
_entity_poly.type
_entity_poly.pdbx_seq_one_letter_code
_entity_poly.pdbx_strand_id
1 'polypeptide(L)'
;MCGEGELLGYHALLGEEYYPDSAATIEESEITFIPKENFLLVLRNSTVLSNSLLKALGHEFSLFINSITNLATKTVRERLAFNLLILEEKFKTPGKPNMSSEINMSRTDLANMVGTAPETLVRLLQEFKGAGLIEKTFKTIKILDRKGIIREANMMGMNLNSNKKRNSS
;
A
#
# COMPACT_ATOMS: atom_id res chain seq x y z
N MET A 1 0.85 0.34 5.02
CA MET A 1 0.07 -0.91 5.22
C MET A 1 1.01 -2.10 5.10
N CYS A 2 1.08 -2.94 6.14
CA CYS A 2 1.92 -4.13 6.19
C CYS A 2 1.10 -5.38 5.87
N GLY A 3 1.71 -6.35 5.20
CA GLY A 3 1.15 -7.66 4.88
C GLY A 3 1.88 -8.81 5.54
N GLU A 4 1.54 -10.04 5.18
CA GLU A 4 2.16 -11.25 5.71
C GLU A 4 3.68 -11.28 5.51
N GLY A 5 4.43 -11.59 6.57
CA GLY A 5 5.89 -11.65 6.56
C GLY A 5 6.61 -10.30 6.57
N GLU A 6 5.89 -9.18 6.59
CA GLU A 6 6.48 -7.84 6.70
C GLU A 6 6.70 -7.45 8.16
N LEU A 7 7.77 -6.69 8.41
CA LEU A 7 8.10 -6.18 9.75
C LEU A 7 7.39 -4.85 9.99
N LEU A 8 6.92 -4.66 11.23
CA LEU A 8 6.27 -3.42 11.67
C LEU A 8 7.05 -2.80 12.82
N GLY A 9 7.22 -1.47 12.81
CA GLY A 9 7.80 -0.70 13.91
C GLY A 9 9.33 -0.74 14.03
N TYR A 10 10.03 -1.47 13.18
CA TYR A 10 11.48 -1.60 13.25
C TYR A 10 12.25 -0.29 12.96
N HIS A 11 11.64 0.66 12.24
CA HIS A 11 12.25 1.95 11.92
C HIS A 11 12.51 2.79 13.19
N ALA A 12 11.54 2.88 14.10
CA ALA A 12 11.72 3.58 15.38
C ALA A 12 12.76 2.89 16.28
N LEU A 13 12.77 1.56 16.27
CA LEU A 13 13.74 0.76 17.01
C LEU A 13 15.18 1.00 16.52
N LEU A 14 15.38 1.07 15.21
CA LEU A 14 16.69 1.30 14.60
C LEU A 14 17.14 2.76 14.69
N GLY A 15 16.21 3.70 14.67
CA GLY A 15 16.47 5.13 14.85
C GLY A 15 16.67 5.54 16.31
N GLU A 16 16.48 4.61 17.26
CA GLU A 16 16.48 4.90 18.70
C GLU A 16 15.47 6.00 19.08
N GLU A 17 14.34 6.06 18.36
CA GLU A 17 13.30 7.07 18.50
C GLU A 17 12.03 6.51 19.11
N TYR A 18 11.12 7.40 19.53
CA TYR A 18 9.77 7.00 19.91
C TYR A 18 8.98 6.62 18.67
N TYR A 19 8.00 5.72 18.84
CA TYR A 19 7.06 5.40 17.76
C TYR A 19 6.21 6.62 17.43
N PRO A 20 6.32 7.17 16.21
CA PRO A 20 5.57 8.37 15.83
C PRO A 20 4.13 8.06 15.44
N ASP A 21 3.81 6.79 15.23
CA ASP A 21 2.55 6.30 14.72
C ASP A 21 2.00 5.14 15.53
N SER A 22 0.76 4.79 15.24
CA SER A 22 0.07 3.62 15.80
C SER A 22 -0.33 2.69 14.66
N ALA A 23 -0.41 1.40 14.95
CA ALA A 23 -0.88 0.40 14.01
C ALA A 23 -2.20 -0.21 14.47
N ALA A 24 -3.08 -0.49 13.53
CA ALA A 24 -4.31 -1.24 13.75
C ALA A 24 -4.51 -2.25 12.63
N THR A 25 -5.05 -3.42 12.96
CA THR A 25 -5.42 -4.44 11.97
C THR A 25 -6.69 -4.02 11.24
N ILE A 26 -6.77 -4.26 9.95
CA ILE A 26 -7.97 -4.02 9.12
C ILE A 26 -8.80 -5.29 8.91
N GLU A 27 -8.25 -6.43 9.29
CA GLU A 27 -8.88 -7.74 9.28
C GLU A 27 -8.33 -8.60 10.43
N GLU A 28 -8.92 -9.75 10.71
CA GLU A 28 -8.41 -10.69 11.69
C GLU A 28 -7.00 -11.11 11.33
N SER A 29 -6.05 -10.93 12.27
CA SER A 29 -4.62 -11.06 11.98
C SER A 29 -3.88 -11.72 13.14
N GLU A 30 -2.90 -12.55 12.80
CA GLU A 30 -1.93 -13.10 13.75
C GLU A 30 -0.64 -12.28 13.69
N ILE A 31 -0.18 -11.79 14.85
CA ILE A 31 1.00 -10.91 14.96
C ILE A 31 2.02 -11.56 15.88
N THR A 32 3.24 -11.76 15.38
CA THR A 32 4.36 -12.22 16.19
C THR A 32 5.11 -11.04 16.78
N PHE A 33 5.16 -10.96 18.10
CA PHE A 33 5.97 -9.97 18.81
C PHE A 33 7.42 -10.43 18.94
N ILE A 34 8.37 -9.59 18.52
CA ILE A 34 9.80 -9.83 18.66
C ILE A 34 10.38 -8.84 19.69
N PRO A 35 10.89 -9.31 20.86
CA PRO A 35 11.53 -8.42 21.82
C PRO A 35 12.72 -7.68 21.23
N LYS A 36 12.90 -6.42 21.62
CA LYS A 36 13.96 -5.52 21.14
C LYS A 36 15.35 -6.15 21.22
N GLU A 37 15.67 -6.74 22.37
CA GLU A 37 16.98 -7.32 22.64
C GLU A 37 17.27 -8.49 21.67
N ASN A 38 16.28 -9.33 21.44
CA ASN A 38 16.40 -10.48 20.53
C ASN A 38 16.58 -10.02 19.08
N PHE A 39 15.79 -9.02 18.67
CA PHE A 39 15.90 -8.45 17.32
C PHE A 39 17.29 -7.85 17.08
N LEU A 40 17.77 -7.01 18.00
CA LEU A 40 19.07 -6.37 17.88
C LEU A 40 20.23 -7.38 17.97
N LEU A 41 20.09 -8.43 18.78
CA LEU A 41 21.08 -9.50 18.87
C LEU A 41 21.23 -10.24 17.53
N VAL A 42 20.13 -10.63 16.91
CA VAL A 42 20.14 -11.31 15.61
C VAL A 42 20.65 -10.37 14.51
N LEU A 43 20.24 -9.10 14.54
CA LEU A 43 20.68 -8.10 13.58
C LEU A 43 22.20 -7.90 13.60
N ARG A 44 22.80 -7.82 14.78
CA ARG A 44 24.28 -7.66 14.94
C ARG A 44 25.06 -8.89 14.44
N ASN A 45 24.49 -10.07 14.52
CA ASN A 45 25.15 -11.33 14.20
C ASN A 45 24.82 -11.85 12.78
N SER A 46 23.91 -11.20 12.05
CA SER A 46 23.48 -11.65 10.73
C SER A 46 23.62 -10.55 9.67
N THR A 47 24.70 -10.62 8.91
CA THR A 47 24.91 -9.72 7.75
C THR A 47 23.81 -9.85 6.71
N VAL A 48 23.23 -11.05 6.56
CA VAL A 48 22.13 -11.31 5.63
C VAL A 48 20.88 -10.54 6.05
N LEU A 49 20.52 -10.60 7.34
CA LEU A 49 19.38 -9.85 7.89
C LEU A 49 19.62 -8.34 7.77
N SER A 50 20.80 -7.85 8.15
CA SER A 50 21.15 -6.43 8.08
C SER A 50 21.05 -5.89 6.66
N ASN A 51 21.59 -6.61 5.67
CA ASN A 51 21.49 -6.23 4.27
C ASN A 51 20.06 -6.25 3.74
N SER A 52 19.26 -7.24 4.14
CA SER A 52 17.84 -7.33 3.77
C SER A 52 17.05 -6.16 4.35
N LEU A 53 17.32 -5.80 5.60
CA LEU A 53 16.69 -4.69 6.28
C LEU A 53 17.06 -3.32 5.65
N LEU A 54 18.34 -3.12 5.29
CA LEU A 54 18.78 -1.92 4.57
C LEU A 54 18.08 -1.77 3.21
N LYS A 55 17.88 -2.88 2.49
CA LYS A 55 17.11 -2.88 1.23
C LYS A 55 15.64 -2.54 1.48
N ALA A 56 15.03 -3.09 2.52
CA ALA A 56 13.65 -2.79 2.89
C ALA A 56 13.49 -1.30 3.25
N LEU A 57 14.37 -0.75 4.10
CA LEU A 57 14.38 0.67 4.45
C LEU A 57 14.55 1.58 3.22
N GLY A 58 15.48 1.25 2.32
CA GLY A 58 15.65 2.00 1.08
C GLY A 58 14.42 1.97 0.19
N HIS A 59 13.71 0.85 0.15
CA HIS A 59 12.45 0.73 -0.57
C HIS A 59 11.34 1.55 0.09
N GLU A 60 11.17 1.45 1.41
CA GLU A 60 10.18 2.23 2.17
C GLU A 60 10.42 3.74 2.03
N PHE A 61 11.68 4.17 2.11
CA PHE A 61 12.04 5.57 1.88
C PHE A 61 11.63 6.05 0.49
N SER A 62 11.85 5.23 -0.55
CA SER A 62 11.42 5.55 -1.91
C SER A 62 9.90 5.65 -2.02
N LEU A 63 9.16 4.76 -1.36
CA LEU A 63 7.69 4.83 -1.30
C LEU A 63 7.21 6.08 -0.57
N PHE A 64 7.89 6.47 0.51
CA PHE A 64 7.58 7.68 1.27
C PHE A 64 7.77 8.95 0.42
N ILE A 65 8.90 9.08 -0.27
CA ILE A 65 9.16 10.20 -1.21
C ILE A 65 8.10 10.27 -2.30
N ASN A 66 7.76 9.11 -2.90
CA ASN A 66 6.70 9.04 -3.91
C ASN A 66 5.33 9.46 -3.35
N SER A 67 5.02 9.10 -2.11
CA SER A 67 3.77 9.48 -1.45
C SER A 67 3.68 10.99 -1.23
N ILE A 68 4.76 11.62 -0.74
CA ILE A 68 4.85 13.08 -0.59
C ILE A 68 4.68 13.76 -1.95
N THR A 69 5.39 13.30 -2.97
CA THR A 69 5.30 13.84 -4.33
C THR A 69 3.87 13.74 -4.87
N ASN A 70 3.21 12.61 -4.67
CA ASN A 70 1.81 12.42 -5.09
C ASN A 70 0.85 13.37 -4.35
N LEU A 71 1.05 13.57 -3.04
CA LEU A 71 0.24 14.53 -2.28
C LEU A 71 0.42 15.96 -2.77
N ALA A 72 1.64 16.34 -3.15
CA ALA A 72 1.95 17.69 -3.58
C ALA A 72 1.53 17.99 -5.05
N THR A 73 1.54 16.98 -5.92
CA THR A 73 1.39 17.18 -7.36
C THR A 73 0.09 16.64 -7.95
N LYS A 74 -0.57 15.68 -7.29
CA LYS A 74 -1.77 15.02 -7.82
C LYS A 74 -3.05 15.53 -7.18
N THR A 75 -4.09 15.64 -7.98
CA THR A 75 -5.45 15.88 -7.50
C THR A 75 -5.95 14.72 -6.63
N VAL A 76 -6.97 14.97 -5.82
CA VAL A 76 -7.61 13.91 -5.00
C VAL A 76 -8.12 12.76 -5.86
N ARG A 77 -8.65 13.07 -7.05
CA ARG A 77 -9.16 12.08 -8.02
C ARG A 77 -8.03 11.17 -8.52
N GLU A 78 -6.89 11.73 -8.90
CA GLU A 78 -5.71 10.97 -9.33
C GLU A 78 -5.13 10.12 -8.19
N ARG A 79 -5.08 10.67 -6.96
CA ARG A 79 -4.63 9.93 -5.78
C ARG A 79 -5.55 8.76 -5.45
N LEU A 80 -6.88 8.94 -5.54
CA LEU A 80 -7.83 7.85 -5.36
C LEU A 80 -7.60 6.73 -6.38
N ALA A 81 -7.50 7.07 -7.66
CA ALA A 81 -7.26 6.08 -8.71
C ALA A 81 -5.95 5.32 -8.48
N PHE A 82 -4.88 6.02 -8.11
CA PHE A 82 -3.57 5.42 -7.79
C PHE A 82 -3.65 4.46 -6.59
N ASN A 83 -4.30 4.88 -5.50
CA ASN A 83 -4.46 4.04 -4.32
C ASN A 83 -5.32 2.80 -4.58
N LEU A 84 -6.35 2.89 -5.42
CA LEU A 84 -7.15 1.74 -5.82
C LEU A 84 -6.31 0.69 -6.57
N LEU A 85 -5.36 1.11 -7.43
CA LEU A 85 -4.46 0.17 -8.12
C LEU A 85 -3.49 -0.53 -7.14
N ILE A 86 -2.96 0.20 -6.15
CA ILE A 86 -2.12 -0.38 -5.11
C ILE A 86 -2.89 -1.40 -4.28
N LEU A 87 -4.10 -1.05 -3.87
CA LEU A 87 -4.95 -1.92 -3.07
C LEU A 87 -5.38 -3.16 -3.85
N GLU A 88 -5.76 -3.01 -5.12
CA GLU A 88 -6.05 -4.14 -6.00
C GLU A 88 -4.89 -5.15 -5.99
N GLU A 89 -3.66 -4.67 -6.10
CA GLU A 89 -2.47 -5.53 -6.10
C GLU A 89 -2.25 -6.21 -4.73
N LYS A 90 -2.43 -5.46 -3.63
CA LYS A 90 -2.26 -6.00 -2.26
C LYS A 90 -3.35 -7.00 -1.85
N PHE A 91 -4.57 -6.84 -2.32
CA PHE A 91 -5.68 -7.76 -2.04
C PHE A 91 -5.76 -8.94 -3.03
N LYS A 92 -4.80 -9.10 -3.94
CA LYS A 92 -4.71 -10.29 -4.80
C LYS A 92 -4.40 -11.54 -3.97
N THR A 93 -5.23 -12.55 -4.15
CA THR A 93 -4.99 -13.86 -3.52
C THR A 93 -3.78 -14.53 -4.20
N PRO A 94 -2.77 -14.97 -3.44
CA PRO A 94 -1.66 -15.75 -3.98
C PRO A 94 -2.16 -16.97 -4.78
N GLY A 95 -1.63 -17.19 -5.98
CA GLY A 95 -2.00 -18.34 -6.83
C GLY A 95 -3.25 -18.16 -7.71
N LYS A 96 -3.93 -17.00 -7.67
CA LYS A 96 -5.09 -16.70 -8.54
C LYS A 96 -4.92 -15.34 -9.25
N PRO A 97 -3.95 -15.19 -10.14
CA PRO A 97 -3.59 -13.89 -10.74
C PRO A 97 -4.70 -13.24 -11.59
N ASN A 98 -5.71 -14.00 -12.01
CA ASN A 98 -6.79 -13.54 -12.90
C ASN A 98 -8.12 -13.27 -12.17
N MET A 99 -8.22 -13.47 -10.86
CA MET A 99 -9.40 -13.02 -10.12
C MET A 99 -9.24 -11.55 -9.77
N SER A 100 -10.23 -10.74 -10.17
CA SER A 100 -10.33 -9.35 -9.70
C SER A 100 -10.48 -9.38 -8.17
N SER A 101 -9.50 -8.81 -7.49
CA SER A 101 -9.51 -8.71 -6.04
C SER A 101 -10.57 -7.71 -5.58
N GLU A 102 -11.35 -8.09 -4.59
CA GLU A 102 -12.22 -7.16 -3.90
C GLU A 102 -11.42 -6.44 -2.80
N ILE A 103 -11.38 -5.14 -2.90
CA ILE A 103 -10.74 -4.28 -1.90
C ILE A 103 -11.73 -4.15 -0.73
N ASN A 104 -11.45 -4.82 0.38
CA ASN A 104 -12.23 -4.74 1.60
C ASN A 104 -11.58 -3.73 2.56
N MET A 105 -12.08 -2.51 2.58
CA MET A 105 -11.54 -1.42 3.40
C MET A 105 -12.64 -0.43 3.77
N SER A 106 -12.58 0.11 5.00
CA SER A 106 -13.52 1.16 5.43
C SER A 106 -13.33 2.44 4.59
N ARG A 107 -14.41 3.22 4.44
CA ARG A 107 -14.33 4.49 3.70
C ARG A 107 -13.45 5.52 4.41
N THR A 108 -13.42 5.46 5.74
CA THR A 108 -12.55 6.32 6.55
C THR A 108 -11.09 6.00 6.33
N ASP A 109 -10.70 4.72 6.34
CA ASP A 109 -9.32 4.32 6.11
C ASP A 109 -8.85 4.64 4.69
N LEU A 110 -9.73 4.41 3.70
CA LEU A 110 -9.43 4.79 2.32
C LEU A 110 -9.32 6.31 2.16
N ALA A 111 -10.15 7.10 2.83
CA ALA A 111 -10.07 8.55 2.82
C ALA A 111 -8.75 9.06 3.43
N ASN A 112 -8.35 8.49 4.56
CA ASN A 112 -7.08 8.77 5.21
C ASN A 112 -5.90 8.41 4.29
N MET A 113 -5.94 7.25 3.64
CA MET A 113 -4.91 6.80 2.70
C MET A 113 -4.79 7.70 1.47
N VAL A 114 -5.91 8.20 0.95
CA VAL A 114 -5.96 9.16 -0.18
C VAL A 114 -5.58 10.58 0.26
N GLY A 115 -5.67 10.89 1.53
CA GLY A 115 -5.45 12.23 2.08
C GLY A 115 -6.61 13.18 1.71
N THR A 116 -7.85 12.79 2.03
CA THR A 116 -9.06 13.57 1.73
C THR A 116 -10.15 13.36 2.78
N ALA A 117 -11.17 14.23 2.78
CA ALA A 117 -12.34 14.03 3.62
C ALA A 117 -13.20 12.85 3.14
N PRO A 118 -13.83 12.09 4.06
CA PRO A 118 -14.68 10.94 3.70
C PRO A 118 -15.81 11.28 2.73
N GLU A 119 -16.40 12.47 2.85
CA GLU A 119 -17.48 12.93 1.97
C GLU A 119 -16.99 13.11 0.52
N THR A 120 -15.79 13.69 0.36
CA THR A 120 -15.14 13.86 -0.94
C THR A 120 -14.82 12.49 -1.56
N LEU A 121 -14.30 11.56 -0.74
CA LEU A 121 -14.04 10.19 -1.20
C LEU A 121 -15.32 9.52 -1.70
N VAL A 122 -16.39 9.57 -0.92
CA VAL A 122 -17.68 8.93 -1.27
C VAL A 122 -18.22 9.48 -2.59
N ARG A 123 -18.13 10.79 -2.81
CA ARG A 123 -18.52 11.45 -4.07
C ARG A 123 -17.68 10.93 -5.25
N LEU A 124 -16.36 10.90 -5.12
CA LEU A 124 -15.47 10.42 -6.17
C LEU A 124 -15.68 8.93 -6.49
N LEU A 125 -15.91 8.10 -5.48
CA LEU A 125 -16.26 6.69 -5.70
C LEU A 125 -17.60 6.53 -6.42
N GLN A 126 -18.56 7.44 -6.21
CA GLN A 126 -19.82 7.45 -6.95
C GLN A 126 -19.61 7.85 -8.42
N GLU A 127 -18.75 8.83 -8.67
CA GLU A 127 -18.38 9.22 -10.04
C GLU A 127 -17.67 8.07 -10.78
N PHE A 128 -16.71 7.39 -10.13
CA PHE A 128 -16.02 6.24 -10.72
C PHE A 128 -16.97 5.08 -11.02
N LYS A 129 -17.95 4.83 -10.12
CA LYS A 129 -19.01 3.84 -10.37
C LYS A 129 -19.89 4.26 -11.56
N GLY A 130 -20.31 5.51 -11.62
CA GLY A 130 -21.11 6.04 -12.73
C GLY A 130 -20.39 5.97 -14.08
N ALA A 131 -19.07 6.12 -14.09
CA ALA A 131 -18.21 5.96 -15.26
C ALA A 131 -17.90 4.49 -15.62
N GLY A 132 -18.43 3.51 -14.89
CA GLY A 132 -18.17 2.08 -15.11
C GLY A 132 -16.74 1.63 -14.77
N LEU A 133 -15.96 2.44 -14.05
CA LEU A 133 -14.59 2.13 -13.71
C LEU A 133 -14.49 1.12 -12.56
N ILE A 134 -15.42 1.20 -11.62
CA ILE A 134 -15.50 0.35 -10.43
C ILE A 134 -16.91 -0.12 -10.16
N GLU A 135 -17.02 -1.26 -9.49
CA GLU A 135 -18.20 -1.66 -8.74
C GLU A 135 -17.94 -1.42 -7.25
N LYS A 136 -18.93 -0.97 -6.52
CA LYS A 136 -18.83 -0.78 -5.08
C LYS A 136 -20.07 -1.24 -4.35
N THR A 137 -19.85 -1.89 -3.21
CA THR A 137 -20.84 -2.19 -2.18
C THR A 137 -20.63 -1.29 -0.97
N PHE A 138 -21.28 -1.58 0.14
CA PHE A 138 -21.02 -0.88 1.40
C PHE A 138 -19.58 -1.12 1.92
N LYS A 139 -19.05 -2.33 1.76
CA LYS A 139 -17.75 -2.74 2.32
C LYS A 139 -16.66 -2.91 1.27
N THR A 140 -17.02 -3.29 0.04
CA THR A 140 -16.03 -3.68 -0.98
C THR A 140 -15.99 -2.73 -2.16
N ILE A 141 -14.84 -2.67 -2.82
CA ILE A 141 -14.64 -2.01 -4.10
C ILE A 141 -13.94 -3.01 -5.03
N LYS A 142 -14.43 -3.10 -6.26
CA LYS A 142 -13.87 -3.94 -7.32
C LYS A 142 -13.58 -3.09 -8.54
N ILE A 143 -12.39 -3.18 -9.09
CA ILE A 143 -12.03 -2.49 -10.33
C ILE A 143 -12.61 -3.27 -11.51
N LEU A 144 -13.41 -2.59 -12.36
CA LEU A 144 -14.00 -3.15 -13.58
C LEU A 144 -13.16 -2.78 -14.81
N ASP A 145 -12.75 -1.52 -14.94
CA ASP A 145 -11.87 -1.03 -16.00
C ASP A 145 -10.53 -0.56 -15.44
N ARG A 146 -9.59 -1.49 -15.34
CA ARG A 146 -8.23 -1.20 -14.85
C ARG A 146 -7.50 -0.18 -15.73
N LYS A 147 -7.71 -0.20 -17.06
CA LYS A 147 -7.10 0.78 -17.98
C LYS A 147 -7.68 2.16 -17.76
N GLY A 148 -8.98 2.26 -17.50
CA GLY A 148 -9.65 3.50 -17.12
C GLY A 148 -9.08 4.07 -15.82
N ILE A 149 -8.91 3.26 -14.78
CA ILE A 149 -8.30 3.69 -13.51
C ILE A 149 -6.85 4.16 -13.71
N ILE A 150 -6.06 3.49 -14.57
CA ILE A 150 -4.69 3.96 -14.91
C ILE A 150 -4.71 5.34 -15.57
N ARG A 151 -5.68 5.61 -16.47
CA ARG A 151 -5.85 6.95 -17.06
C ARG A 151 -6.23 7.98 -16.01
N GLU A 152 -7.16 7.67 -15.13
CA GLU A 152 -7.56 8.55 -14.01
C GLU A 152 -6.40 8.84 -13.05
N ALA A 153 -5.49 7.89 -12.82
CA ALA A 153 -4.29 8.08 -12.00
C ALA A 153 -3.21 8.94 -12.69
N ASN A 154 -3.42 9.35 -13.94
CA ASN A 154 -2.45 10.08 -14.77
C ASN A 154 -1.08 9.38 -14.82
N MET A 155 -1.10 8.05 -14.97
CA MET A 155 0.11 7.21 -14.98
C MET A 155 0.58 6.85 -16.39
N MET A 156 0.09 7.51 -17.44
CA MET A 156 0.40 7.19 -18.84
C MET A 156 1.91 7.30 -19.20
N GLY A 157 2.74 7.87 -18.32
CA GLY A 157 4.19 7.96 -18.48
C GLY A 157 5.00 7.04 -17.56
N MET A 158 4.38 6.34 -16.61
CA MET A 158 5.07 5.46 -15.68
C MET A 158 4.95 4.00 -16.14
N ASN A 159 6.05 3.41 -16.62
CA ASN A 159 6.13 1.98 -16.90
C ASN A 159 5.92 1.16 -15.63
N LEU A 160 4.72 0.60 -15.43
CA LEU A 160 4.40 -0.36 -14.35
C LEU A 160 5.14 -1.72 -14.51
N ASN A 161 6.08 -1.81 -15.46
CA ASN A 161 6.80 -3.05 -15.81
C ASN A 161 8.10 -3.28 -15.04
N SER A 162 8.36 -2.57 -13.92
CA SER A 162 9.65 -2.74 -13.20
C SER A 162 9.77 -4.06 -12.42
N ASN A 163 8.71 -4.86 -12.30
CA ASN A 163 8.75 -6.10 -11.49
C ASN A 163 9.03 -7.39 -12.27
N LYS A 164 9.28 -7.34 -13.60
CA LYS A 164 9.49 -8.57 -14.40
C LYS A 164 10.95 -8.96 -14.65
N LYS A 165 11.93 -8.23 -14.12
CA LYS A 165 13.36 -8.48 -14.41
C LYS A 165 14.22 -8.90 -13.20
N ARG A 166 13.66 -9.49 -12.15
CA ARG A 166 14.47 -9.92 -10.99
C ARG A 166 14.57 -11.45 -10.77
N ASN A 167 14.10 -12.27 -11.72
CA ASN A 167 14.20 -13.74 -11.60
C ASN A 167 15.02 -14.39 -12.73
N SER A 168 16.05 -13.72 -13.25
CA SER A 168 17.01 -14.35 -14.16
C SER A 168 18.41 -13.74 -13.97
N SER A 169 19.07 -14.11 -12.90
CA SER A 169 20.54 -14.25 -12.78
C SER A 169 20.86 -14.90 -11.45
#